data_123e49cc27e0f225fcdaba0ee9098fa6
#
_entry.id   123e49cc27e0f225fcdaba0ee9098fa6
#
_cell.length_a   1.000
_cell.length_b   1.000
_cell.length_c   1.000
_cell.angle_alpha   90.00
_cell.angle_beta   90.00
_cell.angle_gamma   90.00
#
_symmetry.space_group_name_H-M   'P 1'
#
loop_
_entity.id
_entity.type
_entity.pdbx_description
1 polymer ?
#
loop_
_entity_poly.entity_id
_entity_poly.type
_entity_poly.pdbx_seq_one_letter_code
_entity_poly.pdbx_strand_id
1 'polypeptide(L)'
;SNLNHYLQKLFKETSNIAVPEAYIDEIKKWNKYDYESKTYYRSKTNFELINWLKLQKKDVILISRGDPLWFGIGRLLIENFEEEELHFYPAISCIQLAFNKLKKPWQDANFISVHGRDHSQLIKALKSRKSDLAIITDKKSKSVDLIRQNLIELGIEEFYDCWLCEELGFKNEKISKIELDKPTPKQISDLNIIVLLKKEYTSKSENVPLF
;
A
#
# COMPACT_ATOMS: atom_id res chain seq x y z
N SER A 1 5.78 8.74 15.19
CA SER A 1 4.75 7.75 14.89
C SER A 1 3.73 7.74 16.01
N ASN A 2 2.45 7.79 15.65
CA ASN A 2 1.37 7.73 16.64
C ASN A 2 0.94 6.27 16.86
N LEU A 3 1.86 5.42 17.31
CA LEU A 3 1.47 4.13 17.87
C LEU A 3 0.57 4.39 19.08
N ASN A 4 -0.57 3.71 19.16
CA ASN A 4 -1.40 3.80 20.35
C ASN A 4 -0.65 3.22 21.57
N HIS A 5 -1.12 3.55 22.77
CA HIS A 5 -0.45 3.15 24.02
C HIS A 5 -0.27 1.63 24.16
N TYR A 6 -1.24 0.86 23.67
CA TYR A 6 -1.19 -0.60 23.70
C TYR A 6 -0.05 -1.15 22.83
N LEU A 7 0.08 -0.68 21.58
CA LEU A 7 1.15 -1.09 20.68
C LEU A 7 2.52 -0.65 21.18
N GLN A 8 2.62 0.52 21.81
CA GLN A 8 3.86 0.96 22.45
C GLN A 8 4.27 0.02 23.58
N LYS A 9 3.32 -0.43 24.41
CA LYS A 9 3.57 -1.40 25.49
C LYS A 9 4.03 -2.73 24.90
N LEU A 10 3.30 -3.28 23.95
CA LEU A 10 3.63 -4.54 23.27
C LEU A 10 5.04 -4.49 22.68
N PHE A 11 5.38 -3.39 22.01
CA PHE A 11 6.71 -3.20 21.43
C PHE A 11 7.83 -3.15 22.49
N LYS A 12 7.56 -2.60 23.68
CA LYS A 12 8.51 -2.60 24.79
C LYS A 12 8.73 -4.00 25.37
N GLU A 13 7.69 -4.79 25.52
CA GLU A 13 7.70 -6.09 26.16
C GLU A 13 8.25 -7.21 25.27
N THR A 14 8.14 -7.07 23.94
CA THR A 14 8.58 -8.10 22.99
C THR A 14 10.05 -7.94 22.63
N SER A 15 10.84 -9.02 22.76
CA SER A 15 12.27 -9.01 22.46
C SER A 15 12.59 -9.24 20.98
N ASN A 16 11.77 -10.05 20.27
CA ASN A 16 12.02 -10.45 18.90
C ASN A 16 11.17 -9.62 17.93
N ILE A 17 11.81 -8.95 16.99
CA ILE A 17 11.14 -8.09 16.02
C ILE A 17 11.59 -8.48 14.62
N ALA A 18 10.66 -8.89 13.79
CA ALA A 18 10.88 -9.05 12.36
C ALA A 18 10.51 -7.74 11.63
N VAL A 19 11.42 -7.25 10.81
CA VAL A 19 11.28 -5.94 10.19
C VAL A 19 11.89 -5.91 8.79
N PRO A 20 11.20 -5.34 7.80
CA PRO A 20 11.80 -5.08 6.50
C PRO A 20 12.99 -4.12 6.64
N GLU A 21 14.07 -4.38 5.89
CA GLU A 21 15.31 -3.59 5.89
C GLU A 21 15.05 -2.08 5.83
N ALA A 22 14.14 -1.67 4.96
CA ALA A 22 13.82 -0.26 4.74
C ALA A 22 13.26 0.49 5.97
N TYR A 23 12.82 -0.22 7.02
CA TYR A 23 12.23 0.39 8.23
C TYR A 23 13.13 0.37 9.46
N ILE A 24 14.28 -0.23 9.37
CA ILE A 24 15.18 -0.36 10.53
C ILE A 24 15.53 1.00 11.13
N ASP A 25 15.93 1.95 10.32
CA ASP A 25 16.33 3.27 10.81
C ASP A 25 15.15 4.06 11.40
N GLU A 26 13.94 3.83 10.88
CA GLU A 26 12.73 4.43 11.44
C GLU A 26 12.38 3.83 12.80
N ILE A 27 12.49 2.51 12.94
CA ILE A 27 12.25 1.81 14.19
C ILE A 27 13.28 2.16 15.26
N LYS A 28 14.53 2.35 14.88
CA LYS A 28 15.58 2.86 15.79
C LYS A 28 15.19 4.19 16.41
N LYS A 29 14.57 5.09 15.63
CA LYS A 29 14.08 6.37 16.13
C LYS A 29 12.90 6.24 17.10
N TRP A 30 12.04 5.23 16.92
CA TRP A 30 10.90 4.98 17.81
C TRP A 30 11.34 4.45 19.17
N ASN A 31 12.43 3.68 19.20
CA ASN A 31 12.89 2.98 20.38
C ASN A 31 14.10 3.69 21.02
N LYS A 32 13.92 4.95 21.41
CA LYS A 32 14.96 5.76 22.04
C LYS A 32 15.58 5.12 23.30
N TYR A 33 14.91 4.16 23.92
CA TYR A 33 15.22 3.72 25.26
C TYR A 33 15.67 2.26 25.38
N ASP A 34 15.52 1.42 24.33
CA ASP A 34 15.79 -0.01 24.48
C ASP A 34 16.07 -0.77 23.18
N TYR A 35 16.65 -0.09 22.18
CA TYR A 35 16.94 -0.73 20.88
C TYR A 35 17.94 -1.88 21.02
N GLU A 36 18.91 -1.75 21.90
CA GLU A 36 20.02 -2.72 22.06
C GLU A 36 19.59 -4.03 22.72
N SER A 37 18.51 -4.02 23.50
CA SER A 37 17.97 -5.23 24.18
C SER A 37 17.14 -6.12 23.27
N LYS A 38 16.84 -5.71 22.02
CA LYS A 38 15.95 -6.40 21.10
C LYS A 38 16.70 -7.06 19.96
N THR A 39 16.21 -8.24 19.58
CA THR A 39 16.69 -8.95 18.40
C THR A 39 15.86 -8.53 17.17
N TYR A 40 16.53 -7.98 16.18
CA TYR A 40 15.89 -7.58 14.92
C TYR A 40 16.24 -8.56 13.81
N TYR A 41 15.21 -9.19 13.25
CA TYR A 41 15.36 -10.09 12.11
C TYR A 41 15.03 -9.38 10.81
N ARG A 42 15.89 -9.51 9.83
CA ARG A 42 15.78 -8.94 8.49
C ARG A 42 15.67 -10.05 7.47
N SER A 43 14.48 -10.32 7.00
CA SER A 43 14.30 -11.29 5.92
C SER A 43 14.56 -10.67 4.55
N LYS A 44 15.16 -11.44 3.67
CA LYS A 44 15.30 -11.09 2.24
C LYS A 44 14.14 -11.63 1.41
N THR A 45 13.55 -12.73 1.85
CA THR A 45 12.45 -13.40 1.17
C THR A 45 11.34 -13.76 2.15
N ASN A 46 10.12 -13.94 1.62
CA ASN A 46 9.00 -14.44 2.40
C ASN A 46 9.26 -15.85 2.96
N PHE A 47 9.95 -16.69 2.20
CA PHE A 47 10.31 -18.04 2.63
C PHE A 47 11.23 -18.03 3.86
N GLU A 48 12.28 -17.22 3.82
CA GLU A 48 13.19 -17.05 4.96
C GLU A 48 12.44 -16.51 6.20
N LEU A 49 11.53 -15.55 6.00
CA LEU A 49 10.74 -14.98 7.08
C LEU A 49 9.87 -16.05 7.76
N ILE A 50 9.12 -16.83 6.99
CA ILE A 50 8.24 -17.87 7.54
C ILE A 50 9.06 -18.93 8.28
N ASN A 51 10.17 -19.39 7.73
CA ASN A 51 11.03 -20.36 8.39
C ASN A 51 11.59 -19.83 9.69
N TRP A 52 12.02 -18.57 9.71
CA TRP A 52 12.52 -17.96 10.93
C TRP A 52 11.43 -17.81 11.97
N LEU A 53 10.22 -17.36 11.60
CA LEU A 53 9.08 -17.23 12.51
C LEU A 53 8.71 -18.58 13.15
N LYS A 54 8.68 -19.68 12.39
CA LYS A 54 8.38 -21.03 12.88
C LYS A 54 9.40 -21.56 13.90
N LEU A 55 10.60 -21.01 13.92
CA LEU A 55 11.64 -21.39 14.88
C LEU A 55 11.56 -20.59 16.20
N GLN A 56 10.74 -19.57 16.26
CA GLN A 56 10.64 -18.75 17.46
C GLN A 56 9.83 -19.48 18.56
N LYS A 57 10.32 -19.41 19.80
CA LYS A 57 9.64 -19.96 20.98
C LYS A 57 8.93 -18.88 21.81
N LYS A 58 9.09 -17.64 21.44
CA LYS A 58 8.54 -16.46 22.10
C LYS A 58 7.81 -15.61 21.09
N ASP A 59 6.94 -14.74 21.57
CA ASP A 59 6.22 -13.79 20.74
C ASP A 59 7.15 -12.95 19.88
N VAL A 60 6.73 -12.71 18.66
CA VAL A 60 7.44 -11.91 17.66
C VAL A 60 6.52 -10.78 17.18
N ILE A 61 7.03 -9.58 17.17
CA ILE A 61 6.38 -8.49 16.43
C ILE A 61 6.89 -8.50 15.00
N LEU A 62 5.99 -8.74 14.04
CA LEU A 62 6.29 -8.55 12.63
C LEU A 62 5.77 -7.18 12.19
N ILE A 63 6.68 -6.34 11.72
CA ILE A 63 6.35 -5.01 11.22
C ILE A 63 6.06 -5.09 9.73
N SER A 64 4.90 -4.59 9.34
CA SER A 64 4.48 -4.50 7.94
C SER A 64 4.00 -3.09 7.59
N ARG A 65 3.71 -2.86 6.32
CA ARG A 65 3.13 -1.60 5.84
C ARG A 65 1.61 -1.67 5.87
N GLY A 66 0.99 -0.57 6.32
CA GLY A 66 -0.45 -0.42 6.26
C GLY A 66 -1.20 -1.51 7.02
N ASP A 67 -2.29 -1.99 6.45
CA ASP A 67 -3.04 -3.10 6.99
C ASP A 67 -2.42 -4.43 6.53
N PRO A 68 -1.98 -5.32 7.44
CA PRO A 68 -1.37 -6.58 7.06
C PRO A 68 -2.31 -7.53 6.31
N LEU A 69 -3.62 -7.41 6.50
CA LEU A 69 -4.63 -8.25 5.83
C LEU A 69 -5.06 -7.70 4.46
N TRP A 70 -4.71 -6.46 4.15
CA TRP A 70 -5.12 -5.84 2.90
C TRP A 70 -3.95 -5.62 1.93
N PHE A 71 -3.83 -6.50 0.95
CA PHE A 71 -2.67 -6.60 0.02
C PHE A 71 -1.31 -6.71 0.74
N GLY A 72 -1.33 -7.12 2.01
CA GLY A 72 -0.16 -7.26 2.86
C GLY A 72 0.27 -8.70 3.08
N ILE A 73 1.16 -8.88 4.05
CA ILE A 73 1.75 -10.18 4.39
C ILE A 73 0.77 -11.12 5.13
N GLY A 74 -0.35 -10.60 5.60
CA GLY A 74 -1.28 -11.34 6.46
C GLY A 74 -1.78 -12.63 5.82
N ARG A 75 -2.06 -12.63 4.50
CA ARG A 75 -2.45 -13.85 3.79
C ARG A 75 -1.39 -14.96 3.91
N LEU A 76 -0.12 -14.62 3.72
CA LEU A 76 0.96 -15.58 3.84
C LEU A 76 1.08 -16.13 5.27
N LEU A 77 0.82 -15.30 6.29
CA LEU A 77 0.83 -15.74 7.69
C LEU A 77 -0.32 -16.70 7.98
N ILE A 78 -1.54 -16.39 7.55
CA ILE A 78 -2.72 -17.26 7.71
C ILE A 78 -2.52 -18.62 7.02
N GLU A 79 -1.81 -18.68 5.90
CA GLU A 79 -1.49 -19.90 5.20
C GLU A 79 -0.43 -20.78 5.92
N ASN A 80 0.29 -20.24 6.91
CA ASN A 80 1.44 -20.90 7.54
C ASN A 80 1.39 -21.06 9.05
N PHE A 81 0.42 -20.46 9.74
CA PHE A 81 0.27 -20.47 11.20
C PHE A 81 -1.20 -20.69 11.58
N GLU A 82 -1.44 -21.20 12.77
CA GLU A 82 -2.79 -21.35 13.31
C GLU A 82 -3.38 -19.99 13.71
N GLU A 83 -4.70 -19.88 13.71
CA GLU A 83 -5.40 -18.60 13.96
C GLU A 83 -5.04 -18.02 15.35
N GLU A 84 -4.91 -18.88 16.34
CA GLU A 84 -4.61 -18.51 17.72
C GLU A 84 -3.19 -17.94 17.91
N GLU A 85 -2.29 -18.22 16.98
CA GLU A 85 -0.92 -17.70 16.98
C GLU A 85 -0.83 -16.29 16.38
N LEU A 86 -1.89 -15.78 15.74
CA LEU A 86 -1.86 -14.57 14.94
C LEU A 86 -2.69 -13.44 15.54
N HIS A 87 -2.07 -12.30 15.74
CA HIS A 87 -2.75 -11.05 16.11
C HIS A 87 -2.41 -9.95 15.10
N PHE A 88 -3.42 -9.42 14.40
CA PHE A 88 -3.25 -8.38 13.39
C PHE A 88 -3.65 -7.01 13.93
N TYR A 89 -2.80 -6.03 13.70
CA TYR A 89 -3.02 -4.63 14.07
C TYR A 89 -3.02 -3.77 12.81
N PRO A 90 -4.20 -3.32 12.35
CA PRO A 90 -4.30 -2.54 11.13
C PRO A 90 -3.71 -1.14 11.32
N ALA A 91 -3.12 -0.62 10.25
CA ALA A 91 -2.67 0.75 10.15
C ALA A 91 -3.21 1.39 8.85
N ILE A 92 -3.14 2.71 8.76
CA ILE A 92 -3.59 3.44 7.58
C ILE A 92 -2.81 2.96 6.35
N SER A 93 -3.52 2.53 5.32
CA SER A 93 -2.94 2.07 4.06
C SER A 93 -2.54 3.24 3.16
N CYS A 94 -1.65 2.98 2.19
CA CYS A 94 -1.28 3.97 1.17
C CYS A 94 -2.50 4.43 0.34
N ILE A 95 -3.48 3.56 0.12
CA ILE A 95 -4.70 3.91 -0.61
C ILE A 95 -5.56 4.89 0.18
N GLN A 96 -5.76 4.65 1.49
CA GLN A 96 -6.47 5.61 2.34
C GLN A 96 -5.78 6.97 2.36
N LEU A 97 -4.44 6.99 2.45
CA LEU A 97 -3.67 8.22 2.37
C LEU A 97 -3.85 8.93 1.02
N ALA A 98 -3.82 8.19 -0.11
CA ALA A 98 -3.98 8.78 -1.43
C ALA A 98 -5.35 9.45 -1.58
N PHE A 99 -6.44 8.75 -1.28
CA PHE A 99 -7.79 9.32 -1.40
C PHE A 99 -8.00 10.49 -0.44
N ASN A 100 -7.46 10.43 0.77
CA ASN A 100 -7.48 11.54 1.70
C ASN A 100 -6.77 12.79 1.13
N LYS A 101 -5.57 12.61 0.56
CA LYS A 101 -4.81 13.70 -0.06
C LYS A 101 -5.48 14.25 -1.32
N LEU A 102 -6.11 13.40 -2.11
CA LEU A 102 -6.88 13.80 -3.29
C LEU A 102 -8.26 14.37 -2.94
N LYS A 103 -8.66 14.31 -1.64
CA LYS A 103 -9.98 14.76 -1.14
C LYS A 103 -11.14 14.10 -1.88
N LYS A 104 -11.04 12.79 -2.08
CA LYS A 104 -12.06 11.97 -2.75
C LYS A 104 -12.53 10.87 -1.81
N PRO A 105 -13.84 10.57 -1.78
CA PRO A 105 -14.35 9.37 -1.13
C PRO A 105 -13.87 8.13 -1.89
N TRP A 106 -13.74 7.00 -1.20
CA TRP A 106 -13.16 5.78 -1.78
C TRP A 106 -14.01 4.52 -1.60
N GLN A 107 -15.20 4.65 -0.98
CA GLN A 107 -16.08 3.51 -0.74
C GLN A 107 -16.52 2.79 -2.03
N ASP A 108 -16.63 3.52 -3.13
CA ASP A 108 -17.06 2.98 -4.43
C ASP A 108 -15.89 2.70 -5.39
N ALA A 109 -14.66 2.90 -4.93
CA ALA A 109 -13.47 2.67 -5.74
C ALA A 109 -13.10 1.18 -5.80
N ASN A 110 -12.54 0.74 -6.91
CA ASN A 110 -11.94 -0.59 -7.05
C ASN A 110 -10.46 -0.55 -6.67
N PHE A 111 -10.03 -1.57 -5.91
CA PHE A 111 -8.67 -1.70 -5.43
C PHE A 111 -7.99 -2.88 -6.12
N ILE A 112 -6.87 -2.60 -6.79
CA ILE A 112 -6.15 -3.58 -7.59
C ILE A 112 -4.69 -3.56 -7.18
N SER A 113 -4.08 -4.74 -7.11
CA SER A 113 -2.63 -4.86 -6.96
C SER A 113 -2.08 -5.54 -8.20
N VAL A 114 -1.16 -4.86 -8.89
CA VAL A 114 -0.36 -5.45 -9.96
C VAL A 114 1.01 -5.91 -9.46
N HIS A 115 1.29 -5.72 -8.17
CA HIS A 115 2.53 -6.14 -7.54
C HIS A 115 2.66 -7.66 -7.52
N GLY A 116 3.53 -8.20 -8.37
CA GLY A 116 3.76 -9.65 -8.48
C GLY A 116 2.53 -10.47 -8.88
N ARG A 117 1.54 -9.85 -9.54
CA ARG A 117 0.27 -10.49 -9.93
C ARG A 117 -0.01 -10.36 -11.41
N ASP A 118 -0.90 -11.21 -11.90
CA ASP A 118 -1.48 -11.10 -13.24
C ASP A 118 -2.29 -9.81 -13.41
N HIS A 119 -2.19 -9.20 -14.58
CA HIS A 119 -2.82 -7.92 -14.90
C HIS A 119 -4.26 -8.05 -15.42
N SER A 120 -4.82 -9.24 -15.50
CA SER A 120 -6.17 -9.50 -16.03
C SER A 120 -7.25 -8.74 -15.26
N GLN A 121 -7.12 -8.64 -13.92
CA GLN A 121 -8.03 -7.86 -13.08
C GLN A 121 -7.98 -6.36 -13.41
N LEU A 122 -6.80 -5.81 -13.66
CA LEU A 122 -6.64 -4.42 -14.08
C LEU A 122 -7.36 -4.16 -15.41
N ILE A 123 -7.09 -4.98 -16.41
CA ILE A 123 -7.71 -4.86 -17.74
C ILE A 123 -9.24 -4.95 -17.64
N LYS A 124 -9.75 -5.90 -16.84
CA LYS A 124 -11.19 -6.06 -16.62
C LYS A 124 -11.80 -4.82 -15.96
N ALA A 125 -11.15 -4.25 -14.96
CA ALA A 125 -11.61 -3.04 -14.28
C ALA A 125 -11.60 -1.82 -15.21
N LEU A 126 -10.53 -1.62 -15.98
CA LEU A 126 -10.41 -0.55 -16.97
C LEU A 126 -11.52 -0.65 -18.03
N LYS A 127 -11.77 -1.84 -18.58
CA LYS A 127 -12.84 -2.07 -19.56
C LYS A 127 -14.23 -1.78 -18.99
N SER A 128 -14.44 -2.01 -17.70
CA SER A 128 -15.75 -1.76 -17.07
C SER A 128 -16.12 -0.27 -16.97
N ARG A 129 -15.15 0.62 -16.83
CA ARG A 129 -15.30 2.08 -16.71
C ARG A 129 -16.27 2.54 -15.60
N LYS A 130 -16.51 1.70 -14.59
CA LYS A 130 -17.61 1.91 -13.63
C LYS A 130 -17.22 2.81 -12.46
N SER A 131 -15.97 2.76 -12.01
CA SER A 131 -15.55 3.37 -10.75
C SER A 131 -14.16 3.98 -10.83
N ASP A 132 -13.80 4.73 -9.82
CA ASP A 132 -12.42 5.08 -9.52
C ASP A 132 -11.59 3.82 -9.27
N LEU A 133 -10.30 3.87 -9.58
CA LEU A 133 -9.39 2.74 -9.38
C LEU A 133 -8.20 3.20 -8.55
N ALA A 134 -7.81 2.41 -7.56
CA ALA A 134 -6.53 2.56 -6.91
C ALA A 134 -5.68 1.32 -7.15
N ILE A 135 -4.49 1.51 -7.70
CA ILE A 135 -3.64 0.45 -8.22
C ILE A 135 -2.32 0.47 -7.46
N ILE A 136 -2.08 -0.59 -6.68
CA ILE A 136 -0.79 -0.83 -6.04
C ILE A 136 0.16 -1.36 -7.11
N THR A 137 1.25 -0.64 -7.33
CA THR A 137 2.22 -0.89 -8.40
C THR A 137 3.43 -1.70 -7.91
N ASP A 138 4.22 -2.17 -8.84
CA ASP A 138 5.53 -2.78 -8.55
C ASP A 138 6.59 -1.71 -8.28
N LYS A 139 7.67 -2.15 -7.65
CA LYS A 139 8.92 -1.39 -7.58
C LYS A 139 9.42 -1.15 -9.01
N LYS A 140 9.11 -0.08 -9.64
CA LYS A 140 9.69 0.49 -10.86
C LYS A 140 8.61 1.14 -11.74
N SER A 141 9.03 2.01 -12.63
CA SER A 141 8.19 2.71 -13.62
C SER A 141 7.37 1.79 -14.56
N LYS A 142 7.75 0.51 -14.67
CA LYS A 142 7.10 -0.45 -15.57
C LYS A 142 5.59 -0.58 -15.36
N SER A 143 5.14 -0.58 -14.11
CA SER A 143 3.70 -0.67 -13.82
C SER A 143 2.96 0.61 -14.21
N VAL A 144 3.61 1.75 -14.08
CA VAL A 144 3.04 3.05 -14.48
C VAL A 144 2.91 3.12 -16.00
N ASP A 145 3.98 2.70 -16.73
CA ASP A 145 3.94 2.60 -18.19
C ASP A 145 2.87 1.62 -18.68
N LEU A 146 2.76 0.47 -18.04
CA LEU A 146 1.74 -0.53 -18.35
C LEU A 146 0.33 0.03 -18.21
N ILE A 147 0.04 0.71 -17.10
CA ILE A 147 -1.28 1.29 -16.85
C ILE A 147 -1.59 2.35 -17.92
N ARG A 148 -0.62 3.22 -18.22
CA ARG A 148 -0.71 4.23 -19.26
C ARG A 148 -0.99 3.60 -20.64
N GLN A 149 -0.22 2.60 -21.04
CA GLN A 149 -0.41 1.89 -22.31
C GLN A 149 -1.81 1.26 -22.40
N ASN A 150 -2.28 0.58 -21.36
CA ASN A 150 -3.62 0.00 -21.34
C ASN A 150 -4.73 1.07 -21.49
N LEU A 151 -4.58 2.24 -20.85
CA LEU A 151 -5.54 3.33 -21.01
C LEU A 151 -5.63 3.80 -22.47
N ILE A 152 -4.48 3.99 -23.12
CA ILE A 152 -4.38 4.40 -24.52
C ILE A 152 -4.93 3.31 -25.47
N GLU A 153 -4.48 2.06 -25.31
CA GLU A 153 -4.92 0.93 -26.15
C GLU A 153 -6.43 0.68 -26.07
N LEU A 154 -7.04 0.98 -24.93
CA LEU A 154 -8.48 0.87 -24.72
C LEU A 154 -9.25 2.13 -25.18
N GLY A 155 -8.56 3.22 -25.55
CA GLY A 155 -9.17 4.50 -25.91
C GLY A 155 -9.98 5.12 -24.78
N ILE A 156 -9.47 5.03 -23.54
CA ILE A 156 -10.16 5.50 -22.32
C ILE A 156 -9.36 6.50 -21.51
N GLU A 157 -8.29 7.02 -22.06
CA GLU A 157 -7.44 8.03 -21.44
C GLU A 157 -8.20 9.29 -21.03
N GLU A 158 -9.20 9.66 -21.81
CA GLU A 158 -10.06 10.82 -21.53
C GLU A 158 -11.09 10.56 -20.40
N PHE A 159 -11.30 9.30 -20.01
CA PHE A 159 -12.23 8.92 -18.95
C PHE A 159 -11.71 9.17 -17.54
N TYR A 160 -10.38 9.21 -17.39
CA TYR A 160 -9.75 9.24 -16.08
C TYR A 160 -8.78 10.41 -15.93
N ASP A 161 -8.75 10.98 -14.75
CA ASP A 161 -7.61 11.73 -14.26
C ASP A 161 -6.65 10.75 -13.58
N CYS A 162 -5.43 10.67 -14.09
CA CYS A 162 -4.42 9.74 -13.59
C CYS A 162 -3.49 10.45 -12.58
N TRP A 163 -3.41 9.93 -11.37
CA TRP A 163 -2.59 10.48 -10.30
C TRP A 163 -1.52 9.47 -9.86
N LEU A 164 -0.26 9.91 -9.86
CA LEU A 164 0.86 9.20 -9.28
C LEU A 164 1.07 9.70 -7.85
N CYS A 165 0.97 8.80 -6.89
CA CYS A 165 1.18 9.08 -5.47
C CYS A 165 2.41 8.32 -4.99
N GLU A 166 3.43 9.04 -4.58
CA GLU A 166 4.75 8.51 -4.21
C GLU A 166 5.02 8.76 -2.74
N GLU A 167 5.63 7.79 -2.08
CA GLU A 167 6.11 7.87 -0.69
C GLU A 167 5.07 8.42 0.31
N LEU A 168 3.81 8.05 0.13
CA LEU A 168 2.71 8.52 0.96
C LEU A 168 2.98 8.25 2.45
N GLY A 169 2.82 9.31 3.27
CA GLY A 169 3.09 9.27 4.70
C GLY A 169 4.57 9.45 5.09
N PHE A 170 5.48 9.61 4.13
CA PHE A 170 6.89 9.88 4.35
C PHE A 170 7.24 11.35 4.08
N LYS A 171 8.46 11.74 4.48
CA LYS A 171 8.96 13.12 4.30
C LYS A 171 9.00 13.56 2.84
N ASN A 172 9.25 12.62 1.94
CA ASN A 172 9.38 12.88 0.50
C ASN A 172 8.07 12.60 -0.25
N GLU A 173 6.93 12.62 0.44
CA GLU A 173 5.61 12.44 -0.16
C GLU A 173 5.42 13.38 -1.35
N LYS A 174 4.99 12.79 -2.47
CA LYS A 174 4.70 13.55 -3.69
C LYS A 174 3.45 13.00 -4.36
N ILE A 175 2.59 13.93 -4.82
CA ILE A 175 1.39 13.61 -5.57
C ILE A 175 1.40 14.46 -6.84
N SER A 176 1.33 13.80 -7.98
CA SER A 176 1.35 14.46 -9.29
C SER A 176 0.33 13.87 -10.23
N LYS A 177 -0.29 14.72 -11.03
CA LYS A 177 -1.15 14.29 -12.14
C LYS A 177 -0.26 13.82 -13.30
N ILE A 178 -0.54 12.65 -13.84
CA ILE A 178 0.13 12.13 -15.03
C ILE A 178 -0.65 12.57 -16.25
N GLU A 179 0.04 13.22 -17.18
CA GLU A 179 -0.48 13.51 -18.51
C GLU A 179 -0.20 12.30 -19.40
N LEU A 180 -1.27 11.62 -19.82
CA LEU A 180 -1.16 10.32 -20.51
C LEU A 180 -0.59 10.44 -21.93
N ASP A 181 -0.63 11.63 -22.53
CA ASP A 181 0.00 11.99 -23.82
C ASP A 181 1.53 12.19 -23.71
N LYS A 182 2.04 12.38 -22.49
CA LYS A 182 3.47 12.57 -22.23
C LYS A 182 4.15 11.29 -21.74
N PRO A 183 5.47 11.14 -21.95
CA PRO A 183 6.22 10.02 -21.42
C PRO A 183 6.12 9.96 -19.88
N THR A 184 6.12 8.74 -19.35
CA THR A 184 6.19 8.53 -17.91
C THR A 184 7.45 9.17 -17.32
N PRO A 185 7.38 9.80 -16.13
CA PRO A 185 8.54 10.38 -15.49
C PRO A 185 9.69 9.37 -15.35
N LYS A 186 10.91 9.77 -15.69
CA LYS A 186 12.08 8.88 -15.65
C LYS A 186 12.45 8.40 -14.25
N GLN A 187 12.11 9.18 -13.23
CA GLN A 187 12.38 8.86 -11.83
C GLN A 187 11.05 8.78 -11.07
N ILE A 188 10.69 7.58 -10.69
CA ILE A 188 9.53 7.29 -9.85
C ILE A 188 10.03 6.50 -8.65
N SER A 189 9.58 6.86 -7.45
CA SER A 189 9.89 6.10 -6.24
C SER A 189 9.36 4.67 -6.35
N ASP A 190 10.09 3.72 -5.78
CA ASP A 190 9.64 2.33 -5.63
C ASP A 190 8.37 2.21 -4.76
N LEU A 191 8.08 3.23 -3.97
CA LEU A 191 6.89 3.32 -3.13
C LEU A 191 5.85 4.20 -3.81
N ASN A 192 5.13 3.64 -4.75
CA ASN A 192 4.12 4.40 -5.46
C ASN A 192 2.81 3.62 -5.63
N ILE A 193 1.73 4.36 -5.83
CA ILE A 193 0.44 3.86 -6.29
C ILE A 193 -0.11 4.79 -7.36
N ILE A 194 -0.94 4.25 -8.24
CA ILE A 194 -1.70 5.02 -9.21
C ILE A 194 -3.15 5.10 -8.76
N VAL A 195 -3.71 6.31 -8.80
CA VAL A 195 -5.15 6.53 -8.62
C VAL A 195 -5.72 7.07 -9.92
N LEU A 196 -6.68 6.37 -10.48
CA LEU A 196 -7.47 6.79 -11.63
C LEU A 196 -8.82 7.28 -11.11
N LEU A 197 -9.03 8.59 -11.18
CA LEU A 197 -10.30 9.20 -10.82
C LEU A 197 -11.15 9.38 -12.07
N LYS A 198 -12.31 8.75 -12.07
CA LYS A 198 -13.25 8.89 -13.17
C LYS A 198 -13.66 10.36 -13.32
N LYS A 199 -13.52 10.90 -14.52
CA LYS A 199 -14.03 12.25 -14.81
C LYS A 199 -15.55 12.21 -14.79
N GLU A 200 -16.16 13.04 -13.98
CA GLU A 200 -17.59 13.28 -14.06
C GLU A 200 -17.83 14.05 -15.37
N TYR A 201 -18.62 13.46 -16.27
CA TYR A 201 -19.23 14.26 -17.31
C TYR A 201 -20.13 15.26 -16.59
N THR A 202 -19.78 16.53 -16.64
CA THR A 202 -20.63 17.62 -16.16
C THR A 202 -21.88 17.72 -17.00
N SER A 203 -22.82 16.81 -16.80
CA SER A 203 -24.22 17.16 -16.92
C SER A 203 -24.51 18.02 -15.69
N LYS A 204 -24.65 19.31 -15.89
CA LYS A 204 -25.18 20.20 -14.86
C LYS A 204 -26.43 19.56 -14.32
N SER A 205 -26.40 19.18 -13.05
CA SER A 205 -27.59 19.31 -12.26
C SER A 205 -27.70 18.37 -11.10
N GLU A 206 -28.46 18.88 -10.30
CA GLU A 206 -29.42 18.32 -9.34
C GLU A 206 -28.85 18.07 -7.96
N ASN A 207 -29.29 19.01 -7.13
CA ASN A 207 -29.27 18.99 -5.69
C ASN A 207 -29.55 17.59 -5.14
N VAL A 208 -28.52 16.91 -4.70
CA VAL A 208 -28.65 15.78 -3.79
C VAL A 208 -28.79 16.38 -2.39
N PRO A 209 -29.85 16.11 -1.63
CA PRO A 209 -29.99 16.58 -0.26
C PRO A 209 -28.85 16.00 0.58
N LEU A 210 -28.18 16.86 1.33
CA LEU A 210 -27.29 16.47 2.41
C LEU A 210 -28.14 15.81 3.49
N PHE A 211 -27.72 14.64 3.95
CA PHE A 211 -28.29 13.98 5.12
C PHE A 211 -28.06 14.80 6.39
#